data_10a6cc3cbb69ef669a0f95fbcd0a7958
#
_entry.id   10a6cc3cbb69ef669a0f95fbcd0a7958
#
_cell.length_a   1.000
_cell.length_b   1.000
_cell.length_c   1.000
_cell.angle_alpha   90.00
_cell.angle_beta   90.00
_cell.angle_gamma   90.00
#
_symmetry.space_group_name_H-M   'P 1'
#
loop_
_entity.id
_entity.type
_entity.pdbx_description
1 polymer ?
#
loop_
_entity_poly.entity_id
_entity_poly.type
_entity_poly.pdbx_seq_one_letter_code
_entity_poly.pdbx_strand_id
1 'polypeptide(L)'
;MKSGVIFSTLIIFLSGCSFSGVKSQEDYAGEDYSRIRVKNYLPPLTMGVYKKEGDCYKLFEKRNLGAGVNFIGIKSIYNKKIPGMLPASKELVGMDALEYKIKAGQRVDIRHTAFSNAQHIKYNTTYSYRFIPLVGHDYDIWVGDYDSIRVVDLTNGNNAPENGWGTDKECVIKSTTWDGDPVYE
;
A
#
# COMPACT_ATOMS: atom_id res chain seq x y z
N MET A 1 -33.76 17.80 -58.04
CA MET A 1 -33.42 18.28 -56.70
C MET A 1 -32.85 17.09 -55.91
N LYS A 2 -31.53 17.05 -55.74
CA LYS A 2 -30.83 15.95 -54.98
C LYS A 2 -30.43 16.53 -53.63
N SER A 3 -31.08 16.10 -52.56
CA SER A 3 -30.69 16.42 -51.18
C SER A 3 -29.50 15.54 -50.77
N GLY A 4 -28.35 16.15 -50.59
CA GLY A 4 -27.20 15.52 -49.99
C GLY A 4 -27.28 15.56 -48.45
N VAL A 5 -27.33 14.39 -47.83
CA VAL A 5 -27.24 14.23 -46.38
C VAL A 5 -25.78 14.24 -46.01
N ILE A 6 -25.34 15.29 -45.33
CA ILE A 6 -24.00 15.39 -44.75
C ILE A 6 -23.97 14.60 -43.42
N PHE A 7 -23.34 13.45 -43.41
CA PHE A 7 -23.12 12.65 -42.22
C PHE A 7 -21.90 13.23 -41.49
N SER A 8 -22.15 14.07 -40.48
CA SER A 8 -21.10 14.62 -39.61
C SER A 8 -20.66 13.56 -38.62
N THR A 9 -19.53 12.94 -38.90
CA THR A 9 -18.91 11.93 -38.04
C THR A 9 -18.25 12.63 -36.83
N LEU A 10 -18.95 12.64 -35.68
CA LEU A 10 -18.43 13.13 -34.42
C LEU A 10 -17.39 12.14 -33.90
N ILE A 11 -16.10 12.42 -34.13
CA ILE A 11 -15.00 11.67 -33.57
C ILE A 11 -14.85 12.07 -32.10
N ILE A 12 -15.39 11.24 -31.21
CA ILE A 12 -15.17 11.36 -29.77
C ILE A 12 -13.75 10.87 -29.48
N PHE A 13 -12.82 11.80 -29.28
CA PHE A 13 -11.52 11.51 -28.69
C PHE A 13 -11.73 11.07 -27.24
N LEU A 14 -11.82 9.77 -27.01
CA LEU A 14 -11.64 9.16 -25.70
C LEU A 14 -10.17 9.35 -25.32
N SER A 15 -9.84 10.51 -24.74
CA SER A 15 -8.58 10.68 -24.03
C SER A 15 -8.62 9.74 -22.82
N GLY A 16 -8.09 8.55 -23.01
CA GLY A 16 -7.91 7.58 -21.94
C GLY A 16 -6.98 8.20 -20.90
N CYS A 17 -7.53 8.71 -19.81
CA CYS A 17 -6.77 8.91 -18.60
C CYS A 17 -6.24 7.54 -18.17
N SER A 18 -4.97 7.24 -18.47
CA SER A 18 -4.29 6.09 -17.90
C SER A 18 -4.09 6.41 -16.42
N PHE A 19 -5.00 5.93 -15.60
CA PHE A 19 -4.85 5.97 -14.16
C PHE A 19 -3.78 4.94 -13.79
N SER A 20 -2.52 5.36 -13.70
CA SER A 20 -1.42 4.54 -13.15
C SER A 20 -1.57 4.45 -11.63
N GLY A 21 -2.73 3.95 -11.18
CA GLY A 21 -3.03 3.73 -9.79
C GLY A 21 -2.28 2.52 -9.26
N VAL A 22 -1.69 2.65 -8.08
CA VAL A 22 -1.18 1.49 -7.33
C VAL A 22 -2.34 0.53 -7.10
N LYS A 23 -2.18 -0.74 -7.49
CA LYS A 23 -3.23 -1.77 -7.33
C LYS A 23 -3.63 -1.91 -5.87
N SER A 24 -4.91 -2.13 -5.62
CA SER A 24 -5.40 -2.44 -4.27
C SER A 24 -4.84 -3.77 -3.77
N GLN A 25 -4.69 -3.88 -2.44
CA GLN A 25 -4.29 -5.13 -1.81
C GLN A 25 -5.41 -6.15 -1.94
N GLU A 26 -5.07 -7.33 -2.44
CA GLU A 26 -5.91 -8.52 -2.46
C GLU A 26 -5.48 -9.49 -1.37
N ASP A 27 -6.40 -10.36 -0.94
CA ASP A 27 -6.07 -11.37 0.06
C ASP A 27 -5.15 -12.43 -0.54
N TYR A 28 -4.07 -12.72 0.17
CA TYR A 28 -3.20 -13.85 -0.17
C TYR A 28 -3.92 -15.18 0.03
N ALA A 29 -3.89 -16.04 -0.98
CA ALA A 29 -4.61 -17.30 -1.00
C ALA A 29 -3.81 -18.51 -0.42
N GLY A 30 -2.52 -18.32 -0.12
CA GLY A 30 -1.69 -19.40 0.44
C GLY A 30 -1.93 -19.59 1.94
N GLU A 31 -1.38 -20.68 2.49
CA GLU A 31 -1.54 -21.05 3.90
C GLU A 31 -0.54 -20.33 4.83
N ASP A 32 0.61 -19.92 4.29
CA ASP A 32 1.67 -19.19 4.98
C ASP A 32 1.37 -17.69 5.06
N TYR A 33 0.22 -17.34 5.64
CA TYR A 33 -0.22 -15.95 5.73
C TYR A 33 -0.12 -15.38 7.15
N SER A 34 -0.07 -14.07 7.20
CA SER A 34 -0.40 -13.22 8.35
C SER A 34 -1.58 -12.33 8.00
N ARG A 35 -2.23 -11.75 9.00
CA ARG A 35 -3.35 -10.82 8.80
C ARG A 35 -2.95 -9.44 9.26
N ILE A 36 -3.31 -8.45 8.48
CA ILE A 36 -3.13 -7.04 8.84
C ILE A 36 -4.49 -6.36 8.89
N ARG A 37 -4.69 -5.49 9.87
CA ARG A 37 -5.80 -4.56 9.97
C ARG A 37 -5.25 -3.16 9.84
N VAL A 38 -5.75 -2.42 8.87
CA VAL A 38 -5.26 -1.08 8.53
C VAL A 38 -6.40 -0.09 8.66
N LYS A 39 -6.20 1.00 9.41
CA LYS A 39 -7.17 2.09 9.47
C LYS A 39 -7.36 2.68 8.06
N ASN A 40 -8.62 2.93 7.71
CA ASN A 40 -8.95 3.45 6.39
C ASN A 40 -8.69 4.96 6.31
N TYR A 41 -7.56 5.35 5.71
CA TYR A 41 -7.13 6.73 5.52
C TYR A 41 -7.40 7.27 4.12
N LEU A 42 -7.39 8.61 4.00
CA LEU A 42 -7.27 9.35 2.75
C LEU A 42 -6.15 10.39 2.89
N PRO A 43 -5.05 10.29 2.11
CA PRO A 43 -4.72 9.19 1.19
C PRO A 43 -4.45 7.87 1.91
N PRO A 44 -4.68 6.74 1.25
CA PRO A 44 -4.48 5.44 1.87
C PRO A 44 -3.00 5.12 2.10
N LEU A 45 -2.72 4.28 3.10
CA LEU A 45 -1.41 3.69 3.26
C LEU A 45 -1.07 2.79 2.06
N THR A 46 0.21 2.66 1.76
CA THR A 46 0.70 1.71 0.76
C THR A 46 1.64 0.71 1.39
N MET A 47 1.67 -0.49 0.83
CA MET A 47 2.59 -1.56 1.23
C MET A 47 3.51 -1.88 0.07
N GLY A 48 4.82 -1.77 0.29
CA GLY A 48 5.85 -2.29 -0.59
C GLY A 48 6.22 -3.71 -0.17
N VAL A 49 6.35 -4.62 -1.13
CA VAL A 49 6.85 -5.98 -0.95
C VAL A 49 8.19 -6.08 -1.66
N TYR A 50 9.18 -6.61 -0.97
CA TYR A 50 10.55 -6.64 -1.45
C TYR A 50 11.04 -8.07 -1.64
N LYS A 51 11.83 -8.29 -2.68
CA LYS A 51 12.51 -9.55 -2.96
C LYS A 51 14.02 -9.37 -2.95
N LYS A 52 14.72 -10.42 -2.53
CA LYS A 52 16.17 -10.44 -2.51
C LYS A 52 16.72 -10.43 -3.93
N GLU A 53 17.69 -9.55 -4.18
CA GLU A 53 18.44 -9.43 -5.43
C GLU A 53 19.91 -9.18 -5.07
N GLY A 54 20.76 -10.22 -5.20
CA GLY A 54 22.12 -10.18 -4.69
C GLY A 54 22.17 -10.01 -3.16
N ASP A 55 22.83 -8.96 -2.69
CA ASP A 55 23.00 -8.65 -1.27
C ASP A 55 22.00 -7.64 -0.72
N CYS A 56 21.01 -7.23 -1.51
CA CYS A 56 20.01 -6.25 -1.13
C CYS A 56 18.58 -6.72 -1.47
N TYR A 57 17.58 -5.93 -1.08
CA TYR A 57 16.17 -6.19 -1.34
C TYR A 57 15.59 -5.12 -2.25
N LYS A 58 15.09 -5.54 -3.41
CA LYS A 58 14.48 -4.68 -4.42
C LYS A 58 12.96 -4.65 -4.24
N LEU A 59 12.36 -3.47 -4.40
CA LEU A 59 10.91 -3.33 -4.44
C LEU A 59 10.36 -4.14 -5.62
N PHE A 60 9.61 -5.18 -5.30
CA PHE A 60 8.99 -6.07 -6.28
C PHE A 60 7.56 -5.64 -6.61
N GLU A 61 6.82 -5.22 -5.59
CA GLU A 61 5.41 -4.91 -5.71
C GLU A 61 5.02 -3.78 -4.76
N LYS A 62 4.09 -2.92 -5.21
CA LYS A 62 3.48 -1.88 -4.38
C LYS A 62 1.97 -2.05 -4.41
N ARG A 63 1.33 -2.05 -3.23
CA ARG A 63 -0.10 -2.22 -3.04
C ARG A 63 -0.70 -1.09 -2.23
N ASN A 64 -1.93 -0.73 -2.57
CA ASN A 64 -2.72 0.22 -1.84
C ASN A 64 -3.52 -0.51 -0.75
N LEU A 65 -3.42 -0.07 0.50
CA LEU A 65 -4.09 -0.65 1.66
C LEU A 65 -5.44 0.04 1.99
N GLY A 66 -5.86 0.99 1.19
CA GLY A 66 -7.14 1.67 1.34
C GLY A 66 -8.29 0.96 0.64
N ALA A 67 -9.50 1.40 0.92
CA ALA A 67 -10.66 1.01 0.13
C ALA A 67 -10.44 1.44 -1.33
N GLY A 68 -10.64 0.51 -2.26
CA GLY A 68 -10.56 0.82 -3.68
C GLY A 68 -11.51 1.97 -4.02
N VAL A 69 -11.02 2.97 -4.75
CA VAL A 69 -11.88 4.06 -5.25
C VAL A 69 -12.66 3.49 -6.44
N ASN A 70 -13.96 3.34 -6.30
CA ASN A 70 -14.80 3.12 -7.46
C ASN A 70 -14.92 4.40 -8.28
N PHE A 71 -15.01 4.26 -9.58
CA PHE A 71 -14.97 5.29 -10.63
C PHE A 71 -15.98 6.47 -10.48
N ILE A 72 -16.89 6.41 -9.48
CA ILE A 72 -17.93 7.42 -9.24
C ILE A 72 -17.81 8.07 -7.86
N GLY A 73 -16.66 7.93 -7.16
CA GLY A 73 -16.45 8.53 -5.84
C GLY A 73 -17.19 7.82 -4.69
N ILE A 74 -17.86 6.72 -4.96
CA ILE A 74 -18.49 5.90 -3.93
C ILE A 74 -17.47 4.91 -3.43
N LYS A 75 -17.04 5.05 -2.18
CA LYS A 75 -16.22 4.03 -1.51
C LYS A 75 -17.05 2.76 -1.39
N SER A 76 -16.67 1.71 -2.08
CA SER A 76 -17.45 0.47 -2.11
C SER A 76 -17.32 -0.38 -0.84
N ILE A 77 -16.25 -0.18 -0.06
CA ILE A 77 -15.98 -0.98 1.15
C ILE A 77 -15.34 -0.08 2.19
N TYR A 78 -16.10 0.27 3.24
CA TYR A 78 -15.58 1.03 4.39
C TYR A 78 -14.92 0.13 5.44
N ASN A 79 -15.44 -1.09 5.60
CA ASN A 79 -14.97 -2.08 6.55
C ASN A 79 -14.87 -3.44 5.84
N LYS A 80 -13.69 -4.01 5.82
CA LYS A 80 -13.46 -5.39 5.37
C LYS A 80 -12.95 -6.18 6.57
N LYS A 81 -13.57 -7.31 6.87
CA LYS A 81 -13.21 -8.18 7.99
C LYS A 81 -12.78 -9.55 7.52
N ILE A 82 -11.78 -10.11 8.20
CA ILE A 82 -11.32 -11.47 7.99
C ILE A 82 -11.72 -12.33 9.19
N PRO A 83 -12.42 -13.45 8.99
CA PRO A 83 -12.81 -14.33 10.08
C PRO A 83 -11.60 -14.80 10.91
N GLY A 84 -11.76 -14.79 12.24
CA GLY A 84 -10.77 -15.30 13.17
C GLY A 84 -9.58 -14.38 13.44
N MET A 85 -9.55 -13.15 12.91
CA MET A 85 -8.56 -12.15 13.32
C MET A 85 -8.80 -11.73 14.76
N LEU A 86 -7.72 -11.52 15.54
CA LEU A 86 -7.79 -11.06 16.93
C LEU A 86 -8.54 -9.74 17.07
N PRO A 87 -9.13 -9.46 18.24
CA PRO A 87 -9.76 -8.17 18.52
C PRO A 87 -8.80 -7.01 18.22
N ALA A 88 -9.36 -5.89 17.78
CA ALA A 88 -8.57 -4.70 17.47
C ALA A 88 -7.89 -4.14 18.73
N SER A 89 -6.71 -3.57 18.56
CA SER A 89 -6.08 -2.75 19.59
C SER A 89 -6.97 -1.55 19.97
N LYS A 90 -6.71 -0.96 21.14
CA LYS A 90 -7.49 0.19 21.64
C LYS A 90 -7.52 1.37 20.65
N GLU A 91 -6.48 1.50 19.83
CA GLU A 91 -6.32 2.57 18.83
C GLU A 91 -7.21 2.35 17.60
N LEU A 92 -7.64 1.11 17.34
CA LEU A 92 -8.47 0.77 16.18
C LEU A 92 -9.88 0.29 16.53
N VAL A 93 -10.19 0.09 17.81
CA VAL A 93 -11.55 -0.28 18.24
C VAL A 93 -12.55 0.79 17.79
N GLY A 94 -13.60 0.37 17.09
CA GLY A 94 -14.66 1.25 16.59
C GLY A 94 -14.27 2.11 15.37
N MET A 95 -13.05 1.95 14.86
CA MET A 95 -12.60 2.67 13.67
C MET A 95 -12.94 1.90 12.38
N ASP A 96 -13.14 2.65 11.30
CA ASP A 96 -13.20 2.06 9.95
C ASP A 96 -11.83 1.49 9.58
N ALA A 97 -11.77 0.18 9.39
CA ALA A 97 -10.54 -0.52 9.09
C ALA A 97 -10.75 -1.63 8.06
N LEU A 98 -9.71 -1.88 7.30
CA LEU A 98 -9.66 -2.91 6.28
C LEU A 98 -8.70 -4.00 6.72
N GLU A 99 -9.16 -5.25 6.68
CA GLU A 99 -8.37 -6.43 7.03
C GLU A 99 -7.94 -7.17 5.76
N TYR A 100 -6.67 -7.61 5.72
CA TYR A 100 -6.11 -8.35 4.60
C TYR A 100 -5.30 -9.53 5.07
N LYS A 101 -5.33 -10.62 4.30
CA LYS A 101 -4.30 -11.65 4.36
C LYS A 101 -3.12 -11.22 3.49
N ILE A 102 -1.94 -11.27 4.06
CA ILE A 102 -0.68 -11.03 3.34
C ILE A 102 0.24 -12.23 3.49
N LYS A 103 1.12 -12.46 2.54
CA LYS A 103 2.10 -13.54 2.64
C LYS A 103 3.08 -13.23 3.77
N ALA A 104 3.29 -14.17 4.69
CA ALA A 104 4.25 -14.05 5.76
C ALA A 104 5.70 -14.27 5.27
N GLY A 105 6.67 -13.87 6.09
CA GLY A 105 8.10 -14.02 5.80
C GLY A 105 8.67 -13.09 4.74
N GLN A 106 7.83 -12.24 4.12
CA GLN A 106 8.29 -11.23 3.16
C GLN A 106 8.81 -9.98 3.87
N ARG A 107 9.76 -9.26 3.24
CA ARG A 107 10.14 -7.91 3.68
C ARG A 107 9.09 -6.96 3.18
N VAL A 108 8.36 -6.35 4.12
CA VAL A 108 7.33 -5.36 3.79
C VAL A 108 7.69 -3.99 4.37
N ASP A 109 7.26 -2.96 3.66
CA ASP A 109 7.42 -1.56 4.04
C ASP A 109 6.06 -0.87 3.92
N ILE A 110 5.49 -0.50 5.05
CA ILE A 110 4.25 0.29 5.08
C ILE A 110 4.63 1.75 4.95
N ARG A 111 3.99 2.46 4.02
CA ARG A 111 4.30 3.87 3.73
C ARG A 111 3.08 4.76 3.84
N HIS A 112 3.30 5.92 4.43
CA HIS A 112 2.37 7.04 4.49
C HIS A 112 3.02 8.29 3.90
N THR A 113 2.30 8.99 3.03
CA THR A 113 2.78 10.28 2.51
C THR A 113 1.91 11.40 3.05
N ALA A 114 2.50 12.23 3.89
CA ALA A 114 1.89 13.45 4.39
C ALA A 114 2.11 14.59 3.42
N PHE A 115 1.07 15.40 3.24
CA PHE A 115 1.09 16.59 2.39
C PHE A 115 0.97 17.83 3.28
N SER A 116 1.92 18.74 3.22
CA SER A 116 1.84 20.03 3.88
C SER A 116 1.94 21.17 2.88
N ASN A 117 1.15 22.21 3.11
CA ASN A 117 1.20 23.44 2.35
C ASN A 117 1.71 24.56 3.28
N ALA A 118 2.92 25.05 3.05
CA ALA A 118 3.45 26.19 3.77
C ALA A 118 3.85 27.29 2.75
N GLN A 119 3.32 28.49 2.91
CA GLN A 119 3.70 29.66 2.12
C GLN A 119 3.81 29.43 0.60
N HIS A 120 2.80 28.77 0.01
CA HIS A 120 2.73 28.41 -1.41
C HIS A 120 3.70 27.30 -1.87
N ILE A 121 4.45 26.68 -0.96
CA ILE A 121 5.29 25.53 -1.26
C ILE A 121 4.61 24.26 -0.75
N LYS A 122 4.46 23.27 -1.64
CA LYS A 122 3.93 21.95 -1.29
C LYS A 122 5.09 21.04 -0.92
N TYR A 123 5.03 20.49 0.29
CA TYR A 123 5.98 19.48 0.75
C TYR A 123 5.30 18.14 0.85
N ASN A 124 5.99 17.11 0.36
CA ASN A 124 5.56 15.72 0.50
C ASN A 124 6.60 15.01 1.34
N THR A 125 6.20 14.52 2.51
CA THR A 125 7.07 13.71 3.37
C THR A 125 6.54 12.29 3.41
N THR A 126 7.39 11.32 3.11
CA THR A 126 7.02 9.90 3.17
C THR A 126 7.63 9.28 4.42
N TYR A 127 6.77 8.76 5.26
CA TYR A 127 7.12 7.96 6.43
C TYR A 127 7.02 6.49 6.08
N SER A 128 7.86 5.66 6.67
CA SER A 128 7.86 4.23 6.43
C SER A 128 8.05 3.42 7.71
N TYR A 129 7.49 2.22 7.72
CA TYR A 129 7.69 1.23 8.77
C TYR A 129 7.96 -0.14 8.14
N ARG A 130 9.13 -0.70 8.42
CA ARG A 130 9.62 -1.96 7.84
C ARG A 130 9.52 -3.09 8.85
N PHE A 131 8.95 -4.22 8.42
CA PHE A 131 8.91 -5.43 9.25
C PHE A 131 8.77 -6.68 8.38
N ILE A 132 8.91 -7.85 9.02
CA ILE A 132 8.70 -9.16 8.41
C ILE A 132 7.51 -9.80 9.13
N PRO A 133 6.34 -9.89 8.47
CA PRO A 133 5.17 -10.52 9.08
C PRO A 133 5.40 -12.01 9.32
N LEU A 134 5.03 -12.50 10.51
CA LEU A 134 5.17 -13.90 10.92
C LEU A 134 3.92 -14.70 10.55
N VAL A 135 4.10 -15.98 10.24
CA VAL A 135 2.98 -16.88 9.90
C VAL A 135 1.99 -16.97 11.06
N GLY A 136 0.71 -16.78 10.77
CA GLY A 136 -0.37 -16.88 11.75
C GLY A 136 -0.52 -15.67 12.68
N HIS A 137 0.34 -14.64 12.55
CA HIS A 137 0.24 -13.45 13.37
C HIS A 137 -0.74 -12.43 12.80
N ASP A 138 -1.30 -11.63 13.71
CA ASP A 138 -2.23 -10.54 13.43
C ASP A 138 -1.59 -9.20 13.78
N TYR A 139 -1.72 -8.24 12.88
CA TYR A 139 -1.13 -6.91 13.05
C TYR A 139 -2.15 -5.81 12.88
N ASP A 140 -2.13 -4.82 13.77
CA ASP A 140 -2.84 -3.55 13.61
C ASP A 140 -1.88 -2.48 13.12
N ILE A 141 -2.32 -1.67 12.14
CA ILE A 141 -1.52 -0.65 11.47
C ILE A 141 -2.29 0.67 11.41
N TRP A 142 -1.69 1.74 11.91
CA TRP A 142 -2.27 3.09 11.83
C TRP A 142 -1.18 4.18 11.76
N VAL A 143 -1.60 5.40 11.45
CA VAL A 143 -0.76 6.59 11.57
C VAL A 143 -1.00 7.19 12.94
N GLY A 144 0.03 7.26 13.75
CA GLY A 144 0.04 7.88 15.07
C GLY A 144 0.43 9.36 15.00
N ASP A 145 0.88 9.89 16.13
CA ASP A 145 1.34 11.26 16.23
C ASP A 145 2.52 11.53 15.31
N TYR A 146 2.61 12.77 14.80
CA TYR A 146 3.66 13.23 13.89
C TYR A 146 3.78 12.41 12.61
N ASP A 147 2.66 11.93 12.08
CA ASP A 147 2.57 11.10 10.87
C ASP A 147 3.36 9.77 10.95
N SER A 148 3.79 9.37 12.14
CA SER A 148 4.53 8.14 12.35
C SER A 148 3.66 6.92 12.14
N ILE A 149 4.14 5.94 11.37
CA ILE A 149 3.44 4.67 11.20
C ILE A 149 3.64 3.82 12.45
N ARG A 150 2.54 3.29 12.97
CA ARG A 150 2.53 2.35 14.09
C ARG A 150 2.08 0.99 13.59
N VAL A 151 2.83 -0.03 13.96
CA VAL A 151 2.50 -1.44 13.72
C VAL A 151 2.59 -2.16 15.05
N VAL A 152 1.54 -2.85 15.43
CA VAL A 152 1.55 -3.70 16.62
C VAL A 152 1.20 -5.13 16.24
N ASP A 153 1.89 -6.07 16.84
CA ASP A 153 1.64 -7.49 16.74
C ASP A 153 0.67 -7.89 17.85
N LEU A 154 -0.58 -8.13 17.49
CA LEU A 154 -1.65 -8.50 18.43
C LEU A 154 -1.40 -9.89 19.03
N THR A 155 -0.76 -10.77 18.26
CA THR A 155 -0.44 -12.15 18.68
C THR A 155 0.66 -12.14 19.72
N ASN A 156 1.57 -11.17 19.65
CA ASN A 156 2.66 -10.96 20.63
C ASN A 156 2.31 -9.87 21.67
N GLY A 157 1.06 -9.84 22.15
CA GLY A 157 0.63 -8.97 23.25
C GLY A 157 0.63 -7.48 22.94
N ASN A 158 0.30 -7.08 21.73
CA ASN A 158 0.27 -5.69 21.25
C ASN A 158 1.64 -4.98 21.25
N ASN A 159 2.71 -5.73 21.13
CA ASN A 159 4.06 -5.17 20.98
C ASN A 159 4.34 -4.78 19.52
N ALA A 160 5.32 -3.92 19.32
CA ALA A 160 5.87 -3.70 17.99
C ALA A 160 6.48 -5.01 17.45
N PRO A 161 6.40 -5.30 16.14
CA PRO A 161 7.07 -6.46 15.57
C PRO A 161 8.57 -6.44 15.91
N GLU A 162 9.06 -7.54 16.48
CA GLU A 162 10.50 -7.69 16.81
C GLU A 162 11.38 -7.83 15.57
N ASN A 163 10.78 -8.31 14.48
CA ASN A 163 11.46 -8.58 13.23
C ASN A 163 11.36 -7.39 12.26
N GLY A 164 12.14 -6.35 12.51
CA GLY A 164 12.51 -5.44 11.43
C GLY A 164 13.27 -6.20 10.33
N TRP A 165 13.73 -5.50 9.30
CA TRP A 165 14.55 -6.15 8.27
C TRP A 165 15.94 -6.56 8.79
N GLY A 166 16.27 -6.26 10.06
CA GLY A 166 17.56 -6.53 10.66
C GLY A 166 18.68 -5.80 9.93
N THR A 167 19.67 -6.55 9.42
CA THR A 167 20.77 -6.02 8.61
C THR A 167 20.43 -5.92 7.11
N ASP A 168 19.24 -6.40 6.69
CA ASP A 168 18.83 -6.39 5.29
C ASP A 168 18.62 -4.95 4.80
N LYS A 169 19.11 -4.64 3.61
CA LYS A 169 19.09 -3.32 3.00
C LYS A 169 18.15 -3.30 1.79
N GLU A 170 17.53 -2.17 1.57
CA GLU A 170 16.91 -1.88 0.26
C GLU A 170 18.02 -1.63 -0.77
N CYS A 171 17.84 -2.16 -1.98
CA CYS A 171 18.75 -1.92 -3.08
C CYS A 171 18.76 -0.44 -3.45
N VAL A 172 19.94 0.14 -3.53
CA VAL A 172 20.13 1.51 -4.02
C VAL A 172 20.55 1.45 -5.47
N ILE A 173 19.97 2.32 -6.30
CA ILE A 173 20.39 2.44 -7.70
C ILE A 173 21.75 3.13 -7.70
N LYS A 174 22.79 2.39 -8.10
CA LYS A 174 24.14 2.90 -8.21
C LYS A 174 24.38 3.65 -9.53
N SER A 175 23.83 3.08 -10.61
CA SER A 175 23.95 3.62 -11.96
C SER A 175 22.82 3.09 -12.83
N THR A 176 22.73 3.55 -14.05
CA THR A 176 21.91 2.95 -15.10
C THR A 176 22.81 2.39 -16.19
N THR A 177 22.42 1.25 -16.78
CA THR A 177 23.05 0.73 -17.98
C THR A 177 22.80 1.67 -19.16
N TRP A 178 23.48 1.44 -20.29
CA TRP A 178 23.23 2.24 -21.48
C TRP A 178 21.78 2.12 -22.00
N ASP A 179 21.16 0.98 -21.80
CA ASP A 179 19.75 0.71 -22.17
C ASP A 179 18.76 1.28 -21.17
N GLY A 180 19.23 1.96 -20.10
CA GLY A 180 18.41 2.60 -19.08
C GLY A 180 18.01 1.69 -17.92
N ASP A 181 18.48 0.46 -17.87
CA ASP A 181 18.19 -0.47 -16.77
C ASP A 181 18.98 -0.09 -15.51
N PRO A 182 18.34 -0.08 -14.34
CA PRO A 182 19.01 0.26 -13.11
C PRO A 182 19.98 -0.84 -12.65
N VAL A 183 21.20 -0.44 -12.30
CA VAL A 183 22.19 -1.28 -11.62
C VAL A 183 22.12 -0.99 -10.13
N TYR A 184 21.94 -2.01 -9.33
CA TYR A 184 21.78 -1.93 -7.88
C TYR A 184 23.05 -2.29 -7.13
N GLU A 185 23.20 -1.75 -5.91
CA GLU A 185 24.20 -2.18 -4.92
C GLU A 185 23.57 -2.43 -3.55
#